data_04d0398b654dbe8d4c5285dadece6d7f
#
_entry.id   04d0398b654dbe8d4c5285dadece6d7f
#
_cell.length_a   1.000
_cell.length_b   1.000
_cell.length_c   1.000
_cell.angle_alpha   90.00
_cell.angle_beta   90.00
_cell.angle_gamma   90.00
#
_symmetry.space_group_name_H-M   'P 1'
#
loop_
_entity.id
_entity.type
_entity.pdbx_description
1 polymer ?
#
loop_
_entity_poly.entity_id
_entity_poly.type
_entity_poly.pdbx_seq_one_letter_code
_entity_poly.pdbx_strand_id
1 'polypeptide(L)'
;MATNKKRGVLTDEERAAMKELVKERKSVASKEEDASAVLAKIAEMADSDRAMAKRVHAIVKASAPVLSPKLWYGMPAYYKDGKVVCFFQDAQKFKSRYATFGFSDAASLDEGGLWPVAFALKELTVATEARISALVKKAVG
;
A
#
# COMPACT_ATOMS: atom_id res chain seq x y z
N MET A 1 -21.16 -0.92 48.36
CA MET A 1 -21.21 -1.79 47.79
C MET A 1 -20.49 -1.94 46.66
N ALA A 2 -20.37 -2.95 46.39
CA ALA A 2 -19.70 -3.23 45.22
C ALA A 2 -20.02 -2.24 44.15
N THR A 3 -21.14 -1.73 44.24
CA THR A 3 -21.57 -0.74 43.30
C THR A 3 -20.67 0.43 43.20
N ASN A 4 -20.12 0.84 44.31
CA ASN A 4 -19.29 2.00 44.29
C ASN A 4 -18.03 1.78 43.53
N LYS A 5 -17.44 0.64 43.69
CA LYS A 5 -16.21 0.43 43.00
C LYS A 5 -16.43 0.27 41.52
N LYS A 6 -17.68 0.04 41.14
CA LYS A 6 -17.96 -0.09 39.74
C LYS A 6 -18.06 1.22 39.05
N ARG A 7 -18.17 2.28 39.77
CA ARG A 7 -18.23 3.57 39.14
C ARG A 7 -16.84 3.86 38.62
N GLY A 8 -16.70 3.89 37.32
CA GLY A 8 -15.43 4.12 36.69
C GLY A 8 -14.51 2.91 36.67
N VAL A 9 -14.97 1.80 37.23
CA VAL A 9 -14.20 0.57 37.24
C VAL A 9 -14.82 -0.39 36.25
N LEU A 10 -14.01 -0.83 35.30
CA LEU A 10 -14.48 -1.75 34.26
C LEU A 10 -14.29 -3.19 34.67
N THR A 11 -15.17 -4.06 34.20
CA THR A 11 -15.01 -5.50 34.37
C THR A 11 -13.84 -5.94 33.48
N ASP A 12 -13.38 -7.17 33.63
CA ASP A 12 -12.31 -7.69 32.80
C ASP A 12 -12.72 -7.75 31.33
N GLU A 13 -13.98 -8.13 31.06
CA GLU A 13 -14.51 -8.17 29.71
C GLU A 13 -14.58 -6.77 29.10
N GLU A 14 -15.04 -5.81 29.88
CA GLU A 14 -15.14 -4.42 29.43
C GLU A 14 -13.77 -3.85 29.14
N ARG A 15 -12.80 -4.16 29.98
CA ARG A 15 -11.43 -3.70 29.82
C ARG A 15 -10.81 -4.28 28.57
N ALA A 16 -11.04 -5.57 28.30
CA ALA A 16 -10.56 -6.22 27.09
C ALA A 16 -11.18 -5.59 25.85
N ALA A 17 -12.49 -5.31 25.89
CA ALA A 17 -13.19 -4.67 24.78
C ALA A 17 -12.66 -3.26 24.54
N MET A 18 -12.36 -2.51 25.57
CA MET A 18 -11.79 -1.17 25.43
C MET A 18 -10.40 -1.20 24.82
N LYS A 19 -9.59 -2.14 25.24
CA LYS A 19 -8.25 -2.31 24.67
C LYS A 19 -8.33 -2.67 23.19
N GLU A 20 -9.24 -3.54 22.83
CA GLU A 20 -9.43 -3.93 21.44
C GLU A 20 -9.88 -2.76 20.59
N LEU A 21 -10.81 -1.96 21.11
CA LEU A 21 -11.31 -0.77 20.42
C LEU A 21 -10.20 0.25 20.19
N VAL A 22 -9.37 0.50 21.21
CA VAL A 22 -8.25 1.43 21.10
C VAL A 22 -7.25 0.93 20.05
N LYS A 23 -6.98 -0.37 20.06
CA LYS A 23 -6.07 -1.00 19.10
C LYS A 23 -6.58 -0.84 17.68
N GLU A 24 -7.89 -1.07 17.47
CA GLU A 24 -8.51 -0.88 16.16
C GLU A 24 -8.41 0.55 15.67
N ARG A 25 -8.68 1.52 16.55
CA ARG A 25 -8.59 2.94 16.22
C ARG A 25 -7.17 3.35 15.85
N LYS A 26 -6.18 2.86 16.59
CA LYS A 26 -4.78 3.13 16.29
C LYS A 26 -4.37 2.53 14.95
N SER A 27 -4.84 1.34 14.66
CA SER A 27 -4.55 0.67 13.40
C SER A 27 -5.11 1.46 12.21
N VAL A 28 -6.36 1.94 12.31
CA VAL A 28 -6.97 2.75 11.26
C VAL A 28 -6.24 4.07 11.08
N ALA A 29 -5.93 4.76 12.19
CA ALA A 29 -5.21 6.03 12.13
C ALA A 29 -3.83 5.86 11.51
N SER A 30 -3.12 4.78 11.85
CA SER A 30 -1.80 4.46 11.30
C SER A 30 -1.88 4.23 9.80
N LYS A 31 -2.92 3.53 9.32
CA LYS A 31 -3.11 3.31 7.88
C LYS A 31 -3.41 4.60 7.13
N GLU A 32 -4.19 5.49 7.74
CA GLU A 32 -4.48 6.79 7.15
C GLU A 32 -3.23 7.65 7.07
N GLU A 33 -2.39 7.63 8.11
CA GLU A 33 -1.12 8.34 8.12
C GLU A 33 -0.19 7.78 7.06
N ASP A 34 -0.12 6.46 6.92
CA ASP A 34 0.72 5.81 5.92
C ASP A 34 0.27 6.18 4.51
N ALA A 35 -1.03 6.17 4.25
CA ALA A 35 -1.58 6.56 2.96
C ALA A 35 -1.27 8.03 2.64
N SER A 36 -1.42 8.91 3.64
CA SER A 36 -1.10 10.33 3.49
C SER A 36 0.38 10.54 3.18
N ALA A 37 1.26 9.77 3.84
CA ALA A 37 2.70 9.85 3.60
C ALA A 37 3.04 9.44 2.16
N VAL A 38 2.36 8.43 1.62
CA VAL A 38 2.54 8.02 0.23
C VAL A 38 2.15 9.15 -0.72
N LEU A 39 1.00 9.77 -0.49
CA LEU A 39 0.53 10.88 -1.33
C LEU A 39 1.49 12.08 -1.26
N ALA A 40 2.01 12.39 -0.07
CA ALA A 40 2.97 13.46 0.10
C ALA A 40 4.27 13.16 -0.66
N LYS A 41 4.73 11.92 -0.62
CA LYS A 41 5.93 11.52 -1.35
C LYS A 41 5.75 11.64 -2.86
N ILE A 42 4.59 11.23 -3.35
CA ILE A 42 4.25 11.37 -4.76
C ILE A 42 4.26 12.85 -5.17
N ALA A 43 3.71 13.72 -4.32
CA ALA A 43 3.66 15.16 -4.59
C ALA A 43 5.06 15.80 -4.72
N GLU A 44 6.07 15.20 -4.10
CA GLU A 44 7.45 15.69 -4.16
C GLU A 44 8.22 15.23 -5.39
N MET A 45 7.67 14.30 -6.16
CA MET A 45 8.37 13.75 -7.33
C MET A 45 8.46 14.76 -8.45
N ALA A 46 9.42 14.55 -9.37
CA ALA A 46 9.53 15.33 -10.60
C ALA A 46 8.24 15.12 -11.43
N ASP A 47 7.94 16.10 -12.28
CA ASP A 47 6.67 16.17 -13.01
C ASP A 47 6.25 14.85 -13.68
N SER A 48 7.15 14.25 -14.44
CA SER A 48 6.87 13.01 -15.17
C SER A 48 6.62 11.86 -14.22
N ASP A 49 7.49 11.69 -13.22
CA ASP A 49 7.35 10.63 -12.21
C ASP A 49 6.08 10.83 -11.40
N ARG A 50 5.79 12.07 -11.02
CA ARG A 50 4.60 12.40 -10.24
C ARG A 50 3.32 12.02 -10.97
N ALA A 51 3.23 12.36 -12.26
CA ALA A 51 2.06 12.04 -13.07
C ALA A 51 1.84 10.53 -13.14
N MET A 52 2.91 9.78 -13.39
CA MET A 52 2.83 8.32 -13.45
C MET A 52 2.49 7.72 -12.08
N ALA A 53 3.14 8.19 -11.02
CA ALA A 53 2.91 7.67 -9.67
C ALA A 53 1.46 7.89 -9.22
N LYS A 54 0.90 9.06 -9.52
CA LYS A 54 -0.51 9.33 -9.21
C LYS A 54 -1.44 8.38 -9.92
N ARG A 55 -1.17 8.11 -11.18
CA ARG A 55 -2.00 7.23 -11.98
C ARG A 55 -1.88 5.79 -11.54
N VAL A 56 -0.66 5.33 -11.28
CA VAL A 56 -0.42 3.99 -10.75
C VAL A 56 -1.13 3.81 -9.40
N HIS A 57 -1.04 4.82 -8.53
CA HIS A 57 -1.72 4.79 -7.24
C HIS A 57 -3.24 4.58 -7.42
N ALA A 58 -3.85 5.32 -8.33
CA ALA A 58 -5.28 5.18 -8.62
C ALA A 58 -5.63 3.80 -9.17
N ILE A 59 -4.78 3.28 -10.06
CA ILE A 59 -5.00 1.95 -10.66
C ILE A 59 -4.91 0.87 -9.59
N VAL A 60 -3.91 0.92 -8.72
CA VAL A 60 -3.74 -0.06 -7.64
C VAL A 60 -4.94 -0.03 -6.71
N LYS A 61 -5.37 1.15 -6.30
CA LYS A 61 -6.53 1.28 -5.40
C LYS A 61 -7.81 0.71 -6.03
N ALA A 62 -8.02 0.96 -7.31
CA ALA A 62 -9.20 0.48 -8.01
C ALA A 62 -9.12 -1.04 -8.26
N SER A 63 -7.94 -1.54 -8.60
CA SER A 63 -7.76 -2.94 -8.98
C SER A 63 -7.70 -3.88 -7.78
N ALA A 64 -7.14 -3.43 -6.67
CA ALA A 64 -6.94 -4.24 -5.48
C ALA A 64 -7.15 -3.41 -4.21
N PRO A 65 -8.41 -3.13 -3.85
CA PRO A 65 -8.71 -2.32 -2.65
C PRO A 65 -8.18 -2.93 -1.35
N VAL A 66 -7.86 -4.22 -1.36
CA VAL A 66 -7.30 -4.90 -0.19
C VAL A 66 -5.89 -4.42 0.15
N LEU A 67 -5.19 -3.81 -0.82
CA LEU A 67 -3.84 -3.31 -0.60
C LEU A 67 -3.86 -2.00 0.17
N SER A 68 -2.93 -1.87 1.12
CA SER A 68 -2.76 -0.67 1.93
C SER A 68 -1.51 0.10 1.50
N PRO A 69 -1.63 1.39 1.14
CA PRO A 69 -0.45 2.18 0.78
C PRO A 69 0.43 2.45 1.99
N LYS A 70 1.74 2.32 1.82
CA LYS A 70 2.71 2.65 2.85
C LYS A 70 4.08 2.81 2.19
N LEU A 71 4.88 3.77 2.64
CA LEU A 71 6.22 3.96 2.09
C LEU A 71 7.12 2.76 2.43
N TRP A 72 7.95 2.38 1.47
CA TRP A 72 8.94 1.33 1.61
C TRP A 72 10.25 1.85 1.01
N TYR A 73 11.23 2.08 1.86
CA TYR A 73 12.48 2.74 1.45
C TYR A 73 12.21 4.05 0.69
N GLY A 74 11.21 4.81 1.16
CA GLY A 74 10.83 6.08 0.54
C GLY A 74 10.06 5.97 -0.77
N MET A 75 9.68 4.77 -1.18
CA MET A 75 8.88 4.52 -2.38
C MET A 75 7.43 4.25 -2.03
N PRO A 76 6.48 4.71 -2.86
CA PRO A 76 5.10 4.28 -2.72
C PRO A 76 5.02 2.76 -2.86
N ALA A 77 4.48 2.10 -1.86
CA ALA A 77 4.34 0.65 -1.87
C ALA A 77 2.95 0.28 -1.39
N TYR A 78 2.53 -0.94 -1.71
CA TYR A 78 1.17 -1.40 -1.46
C TYR A 78 1.25 -2.77 -0.79
N TYR A 79 0.71 -2.82 0.43
CA TYR A 79 0.92 -3.94 1.35
C TYR A 79 -0.34 -4.78 1.51
N LYS A 80 -0.14 -6.07 1.74
CA LYS A 80 -1.19 -6.99 2.15
C LYS A 80 -0.64 -7.82 3.31
N ASP A 81 -1.38 -7.85 4.41
CA ASP A 81 -0.98 -8.61 5.62
C ASP A 81 0.45 -8.30 6.07
N GLY A 82 0.81 -7.02 6.04
CA GLY A 82 2.11 -6.55 6.50
C GLY A 82 3.26 -6.78 5.55
N LYS A 83 3.01 -7.26 4.34
CA LYS A 83 4.05 -7.53 3.35
C LYS A 83 3.84 -6.70 2.10
N VAL A 84 4.93 -6.19 1.53
CA VAL A 84 4.89 -5.43 0.27
C VAL A 84 4.47 -6.38 -0.85
N VAL A 85 3.45 -5.99 -1.61
CA VAL A 85 3.03 -6.73 -2.79
C VAL A 85 3.60 -6.07 -4.04
N CYS A 86 3.46 -4.76 -4.15
CA CYS A 86 4.01 -4.03 -5.30
C CYS A 86 4.45 -2.62 -4.88
N PHE A 87 5.25 -1.97 -5.73
CA PHE A 87 5.80 -0.66 -5.43
C PHE A 87 6.12 0.11 -6.70
N PHE A 88 6.22 1.43 -6.55
CA PHE A 88 6.63 2.33 -7.63
C PHE A 88 7.94 3.01 -7.25
N GLN A 89 8.95 2.87 -8.13
CA GLN A 89 10.24 3.51 -7.94
C GLN A 89 10.39 4.61 -8.98
N ASP A 90 10.49 5.87 -8.55
CA ASP A 90 10.59 6.98 -9.48
C ASP A 90 11.97 7.06 -10.14
N ALA A 91 11.98 7.47 -11.41
CA ALA A 91 13.20 7.47 -12.21
C ALA A 91 14.21 8.50 -11.72
N GLN A 92 13.79 9.71 -11.41
CA GLN A 92 14.69 10.79 -11.07
C GLN A 92 15.43 10.54 -9.76
N LYS A 93 14.72 10.13 -8.72
CA LYS A 93 15.35 9.88 -7.41
C LYS A 93 16.44 8.83 -7.49
N PHE A 94 16.24 7.78 -8.27
CA PHE A 94 17.17 6.69 -8.40
C PHE A 94 18.08 6.84 -9.62
N LYS A 95 18.01 7.98 -10.32
CA LYS A 95 18.84 8.31 -11.48
C LYS A 95 18.80 7.24 -12.57
N SER A 96 17.59 6.73 -12.82
CA SER A 96 17.35 5.72 -13.84
C SER A 96 16.70 6.33 -15.07
N ARG A 97 16.81 5.62 -16.22
CA ARG A 97 16.20 6.07 -17.47
C ARG A 97 14.68 5.99 -17.45
N TYR A 98 14.13 5.16 -16.59
CA TYR A 98 12.70 4.90 -16.49
C TYR A 98 12.32 4.64 -15.06
N ALA A 99 11.05 4.80 -14.75
CA ALA A 99 10.52 4.38 -13.44
C ALA A 99 10.37 2.86 -13.45
N THR A 100 10.26 2.27 -12.27
CA THR A 100 10.05 0.83 -12.13
C THR A 100 8.76 0.57 -11.38
N PHE A 101 7.92 -0.30 -11.94
CA PHE A 101 6.79 -0.87 -11.20
C PHE A 101 7.17 -2.31 -10.89
N GLY A 102 7.32 -2.62 -9.62
CA GLY A 102 7.85 -3.91 -9.20
C GLY A 102 6.94 -4.65 -8.24
N PHE A 103 7.14 -5.95 -8.17
CA PHE A 103 6.42 -6.85 -7.27
C PHE A 103 7.42 -7.58 -6.38
N SER A 104 7.02 -7.83 -5.15
CA SER A 104 7.85 -8.57 -4.20
C SER A 104 7.45 -10.04 -4.15
N ASP A 105 8.14 -10.77 -3.28
CA ASP A 105 7.87 -12.20 -3.05
C ASP A 105 6.43 -12.48 -2.60
N ALA A 106 5.75 -11.51 -2.02
CA ALA A 106 4.37 -11.69 -1.56
C ALA A 106 3.34 -11.65 -2.69
N ALA A 107 3.75 -11.27 -3.91
CA ALA A 107 2.86 -11.20 -5.05
C ALA A 107 2.66 -12.58 -5.68
N SER A 108 1.42 -12.96 -5.94
CA SER A 108 1.07 -14.25 -6.54
C SER A 108 1.10 -14.18 -8.05
N LEU A 109 2.31 -13.99 -8.61
CA LEU A 109 2.52 -13.91 -10.06
C LEU A 109 3.10 -15.18 -10.65
N ASP A 110 3.28 -16.20 -9.86
CA ASP A 110 3.93 -17.45 -10.25
C ASP A 110 3.37 -18.03 -11.55
N GLU A 111 4.28 -18.36 -12.46
CA GLU A 111 3.92 -18.89 -13.75
C GLU A 111 5.07 -19.77 -14.26
N GLY A 112 4.94 -21.07 -14.11
CA GLY A 112 6.01 -22.00 -14.48
C GLY A 112 7.22 -21.84 -13.58
N GLY A 113 8.41 -21.96 -14.17
CA GLY A 113 9.68 -21.82 -13.46
C GLY A 113 10.31 -20.43 -13.58
N LEU A 114 9.68 -19.54 -14.35
CA LEU A 114 10.23 -18.20 -14.59
C LEU A 114 9.10 -17.23 -14.91
N TRP A 115 9.06 -16.10 -14.17
CA TRP A 115 8.09 -15.04 -14.44
C TRP A 115 8.70 -13.67 -14.08
N PRO A 116 8.27 -12.60 -14.77
CA PRO A 116 8.78 -11.25 -14.47
C PRO A 116 8.13 -10.68 -13.20
N VAL A 117 8.92 -9.94 -12.43
CA VAL A 117 8.44 -9.26 -11.22
C VAL A 117 8.74 -7.77 -11.21
N ALA A 118 9.52 -7.26 -12.16
CA ALA A 118 9.83 -5.85 -12.27
C ALA A 118 9.66 -5.40 -13.71
N PHE A 119 9.06 -4.23 -13.89
CA PHE A 119 8.73 -3.70 -15.19
C PHE A 119 9.24 -2.27 -15.33
N ALA A 120 9.92 -1.99 -16.43
CA ALA A 120 10.30 -0.62 -16.76
C ALA A 120 9.04 0.14 -17.16
N LEU A 121 8.81 1.30 -16.55
CA LEU A 121 7.65 2.11 -16.83
C LEU A 121 8.09 3.48 -17.34
N LYS A 122 7.93 3.69 -18.64
CA LYS A 122 8.36 4.92 -19.29
C LYS A 122 7.21 5.88 -19.52
N GLU A 123 6.04 5.34 -19.81
CA GLU A 123 4.82 6.12 -20.01
C GLU A 123 3.60 5.26 -19.75
N LEU A 124 2.47 5.91 -19.50
CA LEU A 124 1.20 5.21 -19.30
C LEU A 124 0.28 5.42 -20.48
N THR A 125 0.07 4.34 -21.24
CA THR A 125 -0.93 4.30 -22.30
C THR A 125 -2.12 3.49 -21.78
N VAL A 126 -3.21 3.48 -22.52
CA VAL A 126 -4.39 2.68 -22.16
C VAL A 126 -3.99 1.20 -21.99
N ALA A 127 -3.19 0.69 -22.92
CA ALA A 127 -2.73 -0.70 -22.87
C ALA A 127 -1.84 -0.97 -21.64
N THR A 128 -0.93 -0.05 -21.32
CA THR A 128 -0.04 -0.18 -20.17
C THR A 128 -0.83 -0.17 -18.87
N GLU A 129 -1.79 0.74 -18.76
CA GLU A 129 -2.64 0.82 -17.57
C GLU A 129 -3.45 -0.47 -17.38
N ALA A 130 -4.01 -1.00 -18.45
CA ALA A 130 -4.75 -2.25 -18.41
C ALA A 130 -3.87 -3.42 -17.95
N ARG A 131 -2.63 -3.44 -18.42
CA ARG A 131 -1.67 -4.46 -18.03
C ARG A 131 -1.31 -4.36 -16.54
N ILE A 132 -1.08 -3.15 -16.04
CA ILE A 132 -0.81 -2.93 -14.61
C ILE A 132 -1.98 -3.40 -13.78
N SER A 133 -3.20 -3.03 -14.17
CA SER A 133 -4.41 -3.46 -13.46
C SER A 133 -4.51 -4.98 -13.38
N ALA A 134 -4.27 -5.67 -14.51
CA ALA A 134 -4.33 -7.13 -14.57
C ALA A 134 -3.27 -7.78 -13.68
N LEU A 135 -2.05 -7.24 -13.69
CA LEU A 135 -0.95 -7.74 -12.85
C LEU A 135 -1.25 -7.57 -11.38
N VAL A 136 -1.77 -6.42 -10.99
CA VAL A 136 -2.11 -6.13 -9.59
C VAL A 136 -3.22 -7.07 -9.10
N LYS A 137 -4.25 -7.28 -9.92
CA LYS A 137 -5.33 -8.20 -9.58
C LYS A 137 -4.82 -9.63 -9.38
N LYS A 138 -3.94 -10.07 -10.26
CA LYS A 138 -3.33 -11.40 -10.15
C LYS A 138 -2.46 -11.50 -8.90
N ALA A 139 -1.70 -10.46 -8.61
CA ALA A 139 -0.74 -10.44 -7.51
C ALA A 139 -1.36 -10.64 -6.14
N VAL A 140 -2.59 -10.17 -5.95
CA VAL A 140 -3.25 -10.30 -4.63
C VAL A 140 -3.92 -11.66 -4.43
N GLY A 141 -3.95 -12.51 -5.43
CA GLY A 141 -4.46 -13.89 -5.35
C GLY A 141 -5.92 -14.06 -5.69
#